data_fead00615e282897e58a809d5227ab47
#
_entry.id   fead00615e282897e58a809d5227ab47
#
_cell.length_a   1.000
_cell.length_b   1.000
_cell.length_c   1.000
_cell.angle_alpha   90.00
_cell.angle_beta   90.00
_cell.angle_gamma   90.00
#
_symmetry.space_group_name_H-M   'P 1'
#
loop_
_entity.id
_entity.type
_entity.pdbx_description
1 polymer ?
#
loop_
_entity_poly.entity_id
_entity_poly.type
_entity_poly.pdbx_seq_one_letter_code
_entity_poly.pdbx_strand_id
1 'polypeptide(L)'
;VAYVGVKNSCHFGAGTFYVAEMAKQGMFGMIMSNVDPNMAVPGGKGMTLGNNPIAYAFPRKGQHPITFDIALSVVAALKINKAKMYHQEIPDSWMVDPDGIPTTNPQYYQEGGALLPMGGHKGYGFSLLVDALSGFMTSGNTCKDIESWCFNLPNKNRVSHAIICIDISKVNPDGHFEDIE
;
A
#
# COMPACT_ATOMS: atom_id res chain seq x y z
N VAL A 1 -5.77 22.65 -0.46
CA VAL A 1 -5.87 21.17 -0.45
C VAL A 1 -6.45 20.72 -1.78
N ALA A 2 -5.81 19.73 -2.39
CA ALA A 2 -6.31 19.06 -3.58
C ALA A 2 -6.41 17.55 -3.33
N TYR A 3 -7.46 16.93 -3.86
CA TYR A 3 -7.59 15.49 -3.98
C TYR A 3 -7.74 15.13 -5.46
N VAL A 4 -6.94 14.17 -5.92
CA VAL A 4 -7.01 13.64 -7.29
C VAL A 4 -7.18 12.13 -7.22
N GLY A 5 -8.27 11.64 -7.80
CA GLY A 5 -8.54 10.22 -7.97
C GLY A 5 -8.14 9.75 -9.37
N VAL A 6 -7.47 8.61 -9.45
CA VAL A 6 -7.12 7.93 -10.70
C VAL A 6 -7.74 6.54 -10.67
N LYS A 7 -8.40 6.12 -11.75
CA LYS A 7 -8.99 4.78 -11.88
C LYS A 7 -8.58 4.10 -13.18
N ASN A 8 -8.82 2.80 -13.26
CA ASN A 8 -8.47 1.97 -14.43
C ASN A 8 -6.97 2.03 -14.77
N SER A 9 -6.14 2.14 -13.76
CA SER A 9 -4.69 2.23 -13.86
C SER A 9 -4.03 0.86 -13.68
N CYS A 10 -2.73 0.86 -13.53
CA CYS A 10 -1.91 -0.28 -13.19
C CYS A 10 -0.89 0.13 -12.11
N HIS A 11 -0.02 -0.79 -11.71
CA HIS A 11 1.05 -0.53 -10.74
C HIS A 11 1.87 0.70 -11.13
N PHE A 12 2.00 1.68 -10.21
CA PHE A 12 2.64 2.98 -10.47
C PHE A 12 4.11 3.08 -9.98
N GLY A 13 4.67 1.99 -9.45
CA GLY A 13 6.03 1.97 -8.90
C GLY A 13 6.07 2.39 -7.42
N ALA A 14 7.14 3.09 -7.03
CA ALA A 14 7.32 3.59 -5.66
C ALA A 14 6.53 4.90 -5.45
N GLY A 15 5.69 4.93 -4.43
CA GLY A 15 4.92 6.13 -4.04
C GLY A 15 5.82 7.30 -3.66
N THR A 16 6.98 7.00 -3.05
CA THR A 16 8.00 7.98 -2.68
C THR A 16 8.36 8.94 -3.82
N PHE A 17 8.43 8.45 -5.07
CA PHE A 17 8.76 9.28 -6.23
C PHE A 17 7.78 10.46 -6.37
N TYR A 18 6.50 10.20 -6.32
CA TYR A 18 5.46 11.21 -6.51
C TYR A 18 5.38 12.20 -5.34
N VAL A 19 5.40 11.68 -4.11
CA VAL A 19 5.27 12.54 -2.92
C VAL A 19 6.50 13.41 -2.70
N ALA A 20 7.69 12.92 -3.06
CA ALA A 20 8.92 13.72 -3.00
C ALA A 20 8.88 14.92 -3.97
N GLU A 21 8.29 14.74 -5.16
CA GLU A 21 8.12 15.84 -6.11
C GLU A 21 7.16 16.92 -5.60
N MET A 22 6.08 16.52 -4.91
CA MET A 22 5.18 17.46 -4.24
C MET A 22 5.90 18.22 -3.12
N ALA A 23 6.68 17.51 -2.30
CA ALA A 23 7.41 18.11 -1.18
C ALA A 23 8.50 19.08 -1.65
N LYS A 24 9.18 18.82 -2.77
CA LYS A 24 10.11 19.77 -3.39
C LYS A 24 9.45 21.10 -3.81
N GLN A 25 8.14 21.09 -4.02
CA GLN A 25 7.34 22.29 -4.32
C GLN A 25 6.77 22.96 -3.05
N GLY A 26 7.23 22.58 -1.86
CA GLY A 26 6.74 23.13 -0.60
C GLY A 26 5.38 22.61 -0.13
N MET A 27 4.95 21.47 -0.65
CA MET A 27 3.65 20.88 -0.35
C MET A 27 3.80 19.59 0.48
N PHE A 28 2.86 19.34 1.41
CA PHE A 28 2.64 17.99 1.89
C PHE A 28 2.01 17.18 0.79
N GLY A 29 2.58 16.03 0.47
CA GLY A 29 2.05 15.08 -0.50
C GLY A 29 1.75 13.73 0.12
N MET A 30 0.63 13.11 -0.28
CA MET A 30 0.29 11.73 0.06
C MET A 30 -0.25 11.05 -1.20
N ILE A 31 0.19 9.81 -1.44
CA ILE A 31 -0.34 8.95 -2.50
C ILE A 31 -0.67 7.57 -1.94
N MET A 32 -1.74 7.01 -2.43
CA MET A 32 -2.24 5.70 -2.04
C MET A 32 -2.67 4.93 -3.29
N SER A 33 -2.57 3.61 -3.22
CA SER A 33 -3.08 2.73 -4.27
C SER A 33 -3.78 1.53 -3.65
N ASN A 34 -4.93 1.17 -4.18
CA ASN A 34 -5.46 -0.14 -3.87
C ASN A 34 -4.78 -1.23 -4.73
N VAL A 35 -4.89 -2.48 -4.29
CA VAL A 35 -4.24 -3.64 -4.89
C VAL A 35 -5.21 -4.82 -4.86
N ASP A 36 -5.03 -5.79 -5.73
CA ASP A 36 -5.73 -7.08 -5.67
C ASP A 36 -5.58 -7.74 -4.29
N PRO A 37 -6.61 -8.47 -3.81
CA PRO A 37 -6.58 -9.11 -2.50
C PRO A 37 -5.36 -10.01 -2.32
N ASN A 38 -4.60 -9.76 -1.26
CA ASN A 38 -3.42 -10.54 -0.90
C ASN A 38 -3.19 -10.69 0.61
N MET A 39 -4.04 -10.03 1.43
CA MET A 39 -4.01 -10.12 2.89
C MET A 39 -5.26 -10.78 3.44
N ALA A 40 -5.09 -11.52 4.55
CA ALA A 40 -6.19 -12.03 5.36
C ALA A 40 -6.74 -10.95 6.30
N VAL A 41 -8.04 -11.04 6.62
CA VAL A 41 -8.57 -10.35 7.79
C VAL A 41 -7.94 -10.92 9.07
N PRO A 42 -7.60 -10.08 10.08
CA PRO A 42 -7.02 -10.60 11.33
C PRO A 42 -7.89 -11.70 11.99
N GLY A 43 -7.27 -12.85 12.25
CA GLY A 43 -7.96 -14.03 12.78
C GLY A 43 -8.78 -14.82 11.75
N GLY A 44 -8.74 -14.43 10.49
CA GLY A 44 -9.43 -15.11 9.40
C GLY A 44 -8.50 -15.84 8.45
N LYS A 45 -9.05 -16.30 7.33
CA LYS A 45 -8.33 -17.00 6.27
C LYS A 45 -8.66 -16.45 4.88
N GLY A 46 -7.79 -16.77 3.91
CA GLY A 46 -7.93 -16.36 2.52
C GLY A 46 -7.63 -14.87 2.29
N MET A 47 -7.43 -14.54 1.05
CA MET A 47 -7.11 -13.18 0.59
C MET A 47 -8.40 -12.35 0.50
N THR A 48 -8.55 -11.32 1.33
CA THR A 48 -9.76 -10.50 1.42
C THR A 48 -9.56 -9.06 0.99
N LEU A 49 -8.38 -8.50 1.21
CA LEU A 49 -8.04 -7.10 0.96
C LEU A 49 -6.61 -6.99 0.43
N GLY A 50 -6.33 -6.00 -0.40
CA GLY A 50 -4.98 -5.70 -0.86
C GLY A 50 -4.07 -5.17 0.26
N ASN A 51 -2.77 -5.26 0.09
CA ASN A 51 -1.79 -4.65 1.00
C ASN A 51 -1.59 -3.14 0.76
N ASN A 52 -2.41 -2.58 -0.02
CA ASN A 52 -2.78 -1.18 -0.29
C ASN A 52 -1.72 -0.17 0.18
N PRO A 53 -0.67 0.11 -0.61
CA PRO A 53 0.44 0.96 -0.19
C PRO A 53 0.01 2.41 0.03
N ILE A 54 0.68 3.05 0.97
CA ILE A 54 0.57 4.47 1.27
C ILE A 54 1.97 5.09 1.35
N ALA A 55 2.14 6.24 0.69
CA ALA A 55 3.33 7.04 0.82
C ALA A 55 2.99 8.50 1.12
N TYR A 56 3.84 9.17 1.88
CA TYR A 56 3.73 10.61 2.11
C TYR A 56 5.10 11.28 2.20
N ALA A 57 5.12 12.59 1.98
CA ALA A 57 6.31 13.40 2.16
C ALA A 57 5.99 14.78 2.75
N PHE A 58 6.95 15.27 3.52
CA PHE A 58 6.99 16.65 4.03
C PHE A 58 8.20 17.39 3.46
N PRO A 59 8.06 18.65 3.05
CA PRO A 59 9.19 19.45 2.60
C PRO A 59 10.14 19.76 3.77
N ARG A 60 11.43 19.88 3.44
CA ARG A 60 12.46 20.43 4.35
C ARG A 60 13.26 21.49 3.61
N LYS A 61 13.48 22.64 4.22
CA LYS A 61 14.21 23.75 3.60
C LYS A 61 15.69 23.40 3.44
N GLY A 62 16.18 23.50 2.21
CA GLY A 62 17.58 23.22 1.89
C GLY A 62 18.04 21.79 2.06
N GLN A 63 17.12 20.83 2.30
CA GLN A 63 17.40 19.42 2.51
C GLN A 63 16.45 18.53 1.70
N HIS A 64 16.76 17.22 1.66
CA HIS A 64 15.84 16.25 1.08
C HIS A 64 14.53 16.19 1.90
N PRO A 65 13.38 16.05 1.24
CA PRO A 65 12.10 15.84 1.92
C PRO A 65 12.15 14.64 2.88
N ILE A 66 11.37 14.71 3.97
CA ILE A 66 11.07 13.52 4.76
C ILE A 66 10.07 12.70 3.96
N THR A 67 10.39 11.45 3.68
CA THR A 67 9.53 10.55 2.92
C THR A 67 9.24 9.28 3.69
N PHE A 68 8.05 8.74 3.53
CA PHE A 68 7.63 7.45 4.04
C PHE A 68 6.83 6.72 2.97
N ASP A 69 7.13 5.44 2.73
CA ASP A 69 6.48 4.63 1.69
C ASP A 69 6.43 3.17 2.15
N ILE A 70 5.25 2.65 2.36
CA ILE A 70 5.04 1.28 2.85
C ILE A 70 3.84 0.61 2.18
N ALA A 71 3.91 -0.72 2.09
CA ALA A 71 2.73 -1.56 1.98
C ALA A 71 2.17 -1.86 3.39
N LEU A 72 0.87 -2.09 3.50
CA LEU A 72 0.20 -2.31 4.79
C LEU A 72 0.17 -3.77 5.25
N SER A 73 0.86 -4.65 4.52
CA SER A 73 1.21 -6.00 4.97
C SER A 73 2.50 -6.00 5.81
N VAL A 74 2.69 -7.00 6.65
CA VAL A 74 3.93 -7.18 7.43
C VAL A 74 5.15 -7.25 6.51
N VAL A 75 4.99 -7.82 5.33
CA VAL A 75 6.06 -8.04 4.35
C VAL A 75 5.53 -7.83 2.93
N ALA A 76 6.39 -7.38 2.02
CA ALA A 76 6.05 -7.33 0.60
C ALA A 76 5.89 -8.74 0.02
N ALA A 77 4.84 -8.98 -0.78
CA ALA A 77 4.55 -10.26 -1.43
C ALA A 77 5.74 -10.83 -2.22
N LEU A 78 6.54 -9.96 -2.84
CA LEU A 78 7.74 -10.38 -3.56
C LEU A 78 8.80 -11.07 -2.69
N LYS A 79 8.85 -10.79 -1.38
CA LYS A 79 9.75 -11.51 -0.46
C LYS A 79 9.28 -12.95 -0.23
N ILE A 80 7.97 -13.19 -0.20
CA ILE A 80 7.41 -14.56 -0.15
C ILE A 80 7.78 -15.31 -1.43
N ASN A 81 7.56 -14.70 -2.59
CA ASN A 81 7.90 -15.31 -3.89
C ASN A 81 9.42 -15.60 -3.99
N LYS A 82 10.27 -14.72 -3.46
CA LYS A 82 11.71 -14.94 -3.41
C LYS A 82 12.06 -16.14 -2.52
N ALA A 83 11.51 -16.21 -1.31
CA ALA A 83 11.73 -17.34 -0.41
C ALA A 83 11.27 -18.66 -1.04
N LYS A 84 10.12 -18.66 -1.71
CA LYS A 84 9.63 -19.80 -2.49
C LYS A 84 10.63 -20.25 -3.58
N MET A 85 11.15 -19.31 -4.36
CA MET A 85 12.11 -19.61 -5.44
C MET A 85 13.42 -20.22 -4.92
N TYR A 86 13.87 -19.82 -3.74
CA TYR A 86 15.09 -20.32 -3.10
C TYR A 86 14.84 -21.48 -2.12
N HIS A 87 13.61 -22.02 -2.05
CA HIS A 87 13.22 -23.08 -1.09
C HIS A 87 13.57 -22.75 0.36
N GLN A 88 13.38 -21.50 0.76
CA GLN A 88 13.66 -21.00 2.11
C GLN A 88 12.36 -20.86 2.89
N GLU A 89 12.42 -21.16 4.18
CA GLU A 89 11.34 -20.83 5.11
C GLU A 89 11.24 -19.32 5.34
N ILE A 90 10.04 -18.88 5.71
CA ILE A 90 9.74 -17.51 6.12
C ILE A 90 9.35 -17.45 7.59
N PRO A 91 9.42 -16.28 8.24
CA PRO A 91 8.82 -16.10 9.56
C PRO A 91 7.31 -16.40 9.54
N ASP A 92 6.81 -17.12 10.55
CA ASP A 92 5.38 -17.45 10.71
C ASP A 92 4.49 -16.22 10.92
N SER A 93 5.09 -15.08 11.29
CA SER A 93 4.43 -13.78 11.42
C SER A 93 4.14 -13.07 10.07
N TRP A 94 4.54 -13.64 8.92
CA TRP A 94 4.38 -12.98 7.63
C TRP A 94 3.09 -13.32 6.92
N MET A 95 2.61 -14.55 7.06
CA MET A 95 1.42 -15.01 6.38
C MET A 95 0.72 -16.16 7.14
N VAL A 96 -0.49 -16.44 6.71
CA VAL A 96 -1.25 -17.63 7.11
C VAL A 96 -1.38 -18.59 5.92
N ASP A 97 -1.55 -19.87 6.24
CA ASP A 97 -1.87 -20.93 5.30
C ASP A 97 -3.36 -20.84 4.83
N PRO A 98 -3.85 -21.76 3.96
CA PRO A 98 -5.24 -21.76 3.51
C PRO A 98 -6.27 -21.92 4.62
N ASP A 99 -5.89 -22.46 5.77
CA ASP A 99 -6.78 -22.62 6.92
C ASP A 99 -6.73 -21.45 7.91
N GLY A 100 -5.88 -20.44 7.65
CA GLY A 100 -5.73 -19.24 8.48
C GLY A 100 -4.75 -19.41 9.63
N ILE A 101 -3.92 -20.45 9.59
CA ILE A 101 -2.91 -20.75 10.60
C ILE A 101 -1.57 -20.11 10.21
N PRO A 102 -0.86 -19.42 11.12
CA PRO A 102 0.49 -18.92 10.87
C PRO A 102 1.42 -20.01 10.31
N THR A 103 2.21 -19.68 9.29
CA THR A 103 3.02 -20.68 8.60
C THR A 103 4.39 -20.17 8.18
N THR A 104 5.39 -21.06 8.22
CA THR A 104 6.74 -20.82 7.70
C THR A 104 6.90 -21.25 6.24
N ASN A 105 5.88 -21.90 5.64
CA ASN A 105 5.94 -22.43 4.29
C ASN A 105 5.46 -21.40 3.25
N PRO A 106 6.35 -20.80 2.43
CA PRO A 106 5.96 -19.79 1.43
C PRO A 106 5.13 -20.35 0.27
N GLN A 107 5.06 -21.69 0.09
CA GLN A 107 4.28 -22.30 -0.99
C GLN A 107 2.78 -21.97 -0.87
N TYR A 108 2.27 -21.92 0.36
CA TYR A 108 0.85 -21.65 0.62
C TYR A 108 0.36 -20.29 0.08
N TYR A 109 1.24 -19.31 -0.18
CA TYR A 109 0.83 -18.04 -0.76
C TYR A 109 0.10 -18.17 -2.10
N GLN A 110 0.46 -19.16 -2.92
CA GLN A 110 -0.21 -19.45 -4.19
C GLN A 110 -1.32 -20.50 -4.07
N GLU A 111 -1.44 -21.13 -2.92
CA GLU A 111 -2.36 -22.24 -2.63
C GLU A 111 -3.53 -21.80 -1.74
N GLY A 112 -3.77 -20.48 -1.61
CA GLY A 112 -4.86 -19.91 -0.82
C GLY A 112 -4.43 -19.31 0.52
N GLY A 113 -3.16 -19.36 0.87
CA GLY A 113 -2.60 -18.61 1.99
C GLY A 113 -2.62 -17.09 1.72
N ALA A 114 -2.50 -16.30 2.77
CA ALA A 114 -2.61 -14.84 2.67
C ALA A 114 -1.60 -14.13 3.59
N LEU A 115 -1.13 -12.95 3.16
CA LEU A 115 -0.26 -12.10 3.98
C LEU A 115 -0.98 -11.65 5.25
N LEU A 116 -0.20 -11.41 6.31
CA LEU A 116 -0.70 -10.77 7.52
C LEU A 116 -0.57 -9.25 7.42
N PRO A 117 -1.57 -8.49 7.89
CA PRO A 117 -1.50 -7.03 7.92
C PRO A 117 -0.51 -6.54 8.99
N MET A 118 0.21 -5.48 8.70
CA MET A 118 1.14 -4.81 9.60
C MET A 118 0.44 -4.38 10.89
N GLY A 119 0.94 -4.80 12.05
CA GLY A 119 0.31 -4.49 13.34
C GLY A 119 -1.13 -5.04 13.48
N GLY A 120 -1.47 -6.12 12.77
CA GLY A 120 -2.77 -6.80 12.84
C GLY A 120 -3.92 -5.92 12.37
N HIS A 121 -4.93 -5.74 13.23
CA HIS A 121 -6.13 -4.94 12.90
C HIS A 121 -5.83 -3.47 12.52
N LYS A 122 -4.71 -2.91 12.96
CA LYS A 122 -4.32 -1.52 12.65
C LYS A 122 -3.98 -1.37 11.17
N GLY A 123 -3.08 -2.20 10.65
CA GLY A 123 -2.72 -2.20 9.23
C GLY A 123 -3.90 -2.59 8.35
N TYR A 124 -4.73 -3.54 8.80
CA TYR A 124 -5.96 -3.89 8.08
C TYR A 124 -6.92 -2.69 7.98
N GLY A 125 -7.13 -1.96 9.07
CA GLY A 125 -7.96 -0.75 9.08
C GLY A 125 -7.44 0.35 8.16
N PHE A 126 -6.12 0.58 8.15
CA PHE A 126 -5.51 1.51 7.21
C PHE A 126 -5.66 1.04 5.76
N SER A 127 -5.55 -0.27 5.50
CA SER A 127 -5.75 -0.81 4.16
C SER A 127 -7.18 -0.63 3.65
N LEU A 128 -8.19 -0.77 4.52
CA LEU A 128 -9.58 -0.42 4.20
C LEU A 128 -9.73 1.07 3.87
N LEU A 129 -9.08 1.95 4.63
CA LEU A 129 -9.09 3.39 4.33
C LEU A 129 -8.50 3.69 2.96
N VAL A 130 -7.37 3.06 2.62
CA VAL A 130 -6.75 3.23 1.30
C VAL A 130 -7.66 2.71 0.20
N ASP A 131 -8.31 1.55 0.36
CA ASP A 131 -9.24 1.01 -0.63
C ASP A 131 -10.46 1.93 -0.82
N ALA A 132 -10.98 2.50 0.27
CA ALA A 132 -12.07 3.46 0.21
C ALA A 132 -11.67 4.75 -0.52
N LEU A 133 -10.52 5.33 -0.19
CA LEU A 133 -10.05 6.57 -0.83
C LEU A 133 -9.65 6.34 -2.30
N SER A 134 -8.93 5.25 -2.60
CA SER A 134 -8.44 5.00 -3.95
C SER A 134 -9.50 4.38 -4.86
N GLY A 135 -10.24 3.39 -4.37
CA GLY A 135 -11.24 2.65 -5.17
C GLY A 135 -12.63 3.29 -5.11
N PHE A 136 -13.25 3.28 -3.93
CA PHE A 136 -14.63 3.73 -3.79
C PHE A 136 -14.84 5.19 -4.19
N MET A 137 -14.03 6.11 -3.68
CA MET A 137 -14.16 7.55 -3.97
C MET A 137 -13.84 7.90 -5.43
N THR A 138 -13.12 7.08 -6.15
CA THR A 138 -12.81 7.29 -7.58
C THR A 138 -13.82 6.62 -8.52
N SER A 139 -14.80 5.90 -7.99
CA SER A 139 -15.67 4.99 -8.73
C SER A 139 -14.86 3.94 -9.51
N GLY A 140 -13.76 3.50 -8.95
CA GLY A 140 -12.90 2.43 -9.45
C GLY A 140 -13.24 1.07 -8.81
N ASN A 141 -12.49 0.05 -9.19
CA ASN A 141 -12.62 -1.28 -8.60
C ASN A 141 -12.11 -1.29 -7.16
N THR A 142 -12.67 -2.17 -6.33
CA THR A 142 -12.27 -2.39 -4.93
C THR A 142 -12.15 -3.88 -4.64
N CYS A 143 -11.31 -4.25 -3.69
CA CYS A 143 -11.18 -5.63 -3.20
C CYS A 143 -11.09 -6.64 -4.35
N LYS A 144 -11.99 -7.65 -4.34
CA LYS A 144 -12.03 -8.77 -5.30
C LYS A 144 -12.27 -8.40 -6.76
N ASP A 145 -12.73 -7.16 -7.03
CA ASP A 145 -12.97 -6.69 -8.40
C ASP A 145 -11.68 -6.18 -9.06
N ILE A 146 -10.58 -6.11 -8.30
CA ILE A 146 -9.24 -5.79 -8.81
C ILE A 146 -8.58 -7.08 -9.25
N GLU A 147 -8.19 -7.14 -10.52
CA GLU A 147 -7.48 -8.28 -11.08
C GLU A 147 -6.02 -8.31 -10.66
N SER A 148 -5.49 -9.49 -10.39
CA SER A 148 -4.09 -9.62 -10.01
C SER A 148 -3.16 -9.37 -11.19
N TRP A 149 -2.24 -8.44 -11.02
CA TRP A 149 -1.16 -8.20 -11.99
C TRP A 149 -0.06 -9.27 -11.93
N CYS A 150 -0.05 -10.12 -10.89
CA CYS A 150 0.90 -11.21 -10.73
C CYS A 150 0.35 -12.56 -11.20
N PHE A 151 -0.94 -12.81 -10.96
CA PHE A 151 -1.52 -14.14 -11.15
C PHE A 151 -2.50 -14.21 -12.33
N ASN A 152 -2.94 -13.06 -12.86
CA ASN A 152 -3.90 -12.99 -13.94
C ASN A 152 -3.45 -12.03 -15.05
N LEU A 153 -2.26 -12.27 -15.60
CA LEU A 153 -1.58 -11.39 -16.57
C LEU A 153 -2.40 -11.02 -17.82
N PRO A 154 -3.29 -11.86 -18.37
CA PRO A 154 -4.09 -11.49 -19.54
C PRO A 154 -5.12 -10.37 -19.25
N ASN A 155 -5.53 -10.21 -18.01
CA ASN A 155 -6.54 -9.25 -17.62
C ASN A 155 -5.94 -7.90 -17.23
N LYS A 156 -6.73 -6.83 -17.44
CA LYS A 156 -6.36 -5.49 -16.99
C LYS A 156 -6.51 -5.40 -15.48
N ASN A 157 -5.46 -5.00 -14.77
CA ASN A 157 -5.43 -4.92 -13.32
C ASN A 157 -6.48 -3.94 -12.76
N ARG A 158 -6.64 -2.75 -13.38
CA ARG A 158 -7.64 -1.73 -13.02
C ARG A 158 -7.56 -1.25 -11.58
N VAL A 159 -6.36 -1.14 -11.03
CA VAL A 159 -6.15 -0.48 -9.74
C VAL A 159 -6.50 1.00 -9.81
N SER A 160 -6.72 1.57 -8.66
CA SER A 160 -7.06 2.99 -8.50
C SER A 160 -6.09 3.64 -7.51
N HIS A 161 -5.88 4.95 -7.66
CA HIS A 161 -4.99 5.71 -6.82
C HIS A 161 -5.70 6.94 -6.27
N ALA A 162 -5.35 7.32 -5.04
CA ALA A 162 -5.74 8.59 -4.44
C ALA A 162 -4.48 9.41 -4.18
N ILE A 163 -4.52 10.67 -4.58
CA ILE A 163 -3.45 11.64 -4.37
C ILE A 163 -4.03 12.81 -3.59
N ILE A 164 -3.39 13.15 -2.48
CA ILE A 164 -3.73 14.31 -1.65
C ILE A 164 -2.53 15.23 -1.60
N CYS A 165 -2.77 16.51 -1.86
CA CYS A 165 -1.75 17.54 -1.83
C CYS A 165 -2.23 18.75 -1.02
N ILE A 166 -1.38 19.23 -0.10
CA ILE A 166 -1.69 20.38 0.76
C ILE A 166 -0.58 21.42 0.61
N ASP A 167 -0.92 22.58 0.14
CA ASP A 167 -0.04 23.75 0.15
C ASP A 167 0.14 24.23 1.58
N ILE A 168 1.33 24.00 2.15
CA ILE A 168 1.62 24.29 3.55
C ILE A 168 1.58 25.78 3.81
N SER A 169 2.01 26.60 2.86
CA SER A 169 2.01 28.06 3.02
C SER A 169 0.61 28.66 3.18
N LYS A 170 -0.43 27.94 2.76
CA LYS A 170 -1.84 28.34 2.91
C LYS A 170 -2.48 27.85 4.20
N VAL A 171 -1.89 26.84 4.83
CA VAL A 171 -2.41 26.27 6.09
C VAL A 171 -1.64 26.80 7.28
N ASN A 172 -0.34 26.96 7.14
CA ASN A 172 0.56 27.47 8.18
C ASN A 172 1.58 28.43 7.56
N PRO A 173 1.21 29.69 7.30
CA PRO A 173 2.07 30.65 6.61
C PRO A 173 3.32 31.04 7.42
N ASP A 174 3.27 30.90 8.75
CA ASP A 174 4.38 31.22 9.65
C ASP A 174 5.17 29.97 10.09
N GLY A 175 4.74 28.79 9.63
CA GLY A 175 5.32 27.52 10.04
C GLY A 175 6.59 27.18 9.26
N HIS A 176 7.64 26.86 10.00
CA HIS A 176 8.89 26.34 9.45
C HIS A 176 8.97 24.83 9.69
N PHE A 177 8.95 24.03 8.62
CA PHE A 177 9.25 22.59 8.69
C PHE A 177 10.73 22.29 8.97
N GLU A 178 11.51 23.33 9.17
CA GLU A 178 12.94 23.25 9.50
C GLU A 178 13.18 22.67 10.89
N ASP A 179 12.18 22.79 11.78
CA ASP A 179 12.25 22.43 13.19
C ASP A 179 11.77 20.99 13.48
N ILE A 180 11.43 20.21 12.46
CA ILE A 180 11.11 18.80 12.61
C ILE A 180 12.42 17.99 12.42
N GLU A 181 13.15 17.81 13.50
CA GLU A 181 14.24 16.85 13.60
C GLU A 181 13.76 15.49 14.13
#